data_fcab5ede111d3c18e495043d5d1eddbe
#
_entry.id   fcab5ede111d3c18e495043d5d1eddbe
#
_cell.length_a   1.000
_cell.length_b   1.000
_cell.length_c   1.000
_cell.angle_alpha   90.00
_cell.angle_beta   90.00
_cell.angle_gamma   90.00
#
_symmetry.space_group_name_H-M   'P 1'
#
loop_
_entity.id
_entity.type
_entity.pdbx_description
1 polymer ?
#
loop_
_entity_poly.entity_id
_entity_poly.type
_entity_poly.pdbx_seq_one_letter_code
_entity_poly.pdbx_strand_id
1 'polypeptide(L)'
;MSSPTPPNPQPPVAKKTSIWVWILGGIAIFFFAITLTCGVIGYMGMRMIKNAGFDSELMKTNPGLAMAKMVTAMNPDYETVKTNDRAGTIVVREKSTGKTITMKFDPDAKKMVIVGDDGKQSTVTLDNSGFSAQSPDGSVKFGGSANSAPAWVPIYPGSSPQNTLSATSADGSQNTFTFKSKDPATKIISYYSDQLKSAGFSINLTSNTDQGGMMLATDEGKKHTITVSVGTSAEGTETAVTAIEKK
;
A
#
# COMPACT_ATOMS: atom_id res chain seq x y z
N MET A 1 46.42 -33.81 24.09
CA MET A 1 44.99 -33.77 23.72
C MET A 1 44.65 -32.27 23.49
N SER A 2 44.63 -31.85 22.24
CA SER A 2 44.35 -30.44 21.89
C SER A 2 42.83 -30.28 21.70
N SER A 3 42.24 -29.39 22.48
CA SER A 3 40.81 -29.05 22.36
C SER A 3 40.54 -28.28 21.04
N PRO A 4 39.44 -28.59 20.35
CA PRO A 4 39.08 -27.87 19.12
C PRO A 4 38.62 -26.44 19.42
N THR A 5 39.12 -25.50 18.66
CA THR A 5 38.77 -24.08 18.70
C THR A 5 37.29 -23.90 18.22
N PRO A 6 36.45 -23.14 18.93
CA PRO A 6 35.08 -22.90 18.50
C PRO A 6 35.03 -22.06 17.21
N PRO A 7 34.06 -22.31 16.31
CA PRO A 7 33.97 -21.55 15.08
C PRO A 7 33.60 -20.08 15.35
N ASN A 8 34.32 -19.20 14.63
CA ASN A 8 34.12 -17.75 14.69
C ASN A 8 32.69 -17.38 14.19
N PRO A 9 31.90 -16.61 14.93
CA PRO A 9 30.59 -16.20 14.48
C PRO A 9 30.70 -15.30 13.24
N GLN A 10 30.08 -15.73 12.14
CA GLN A 10 29.99 -14.92 10.92
C GLN A 10 29.16 -13.66 11.19
N PRO A 11 29.59 -12.48 10.72
CA PRO A 11 28.80 -11.28 10.85
C PRO A 11 27.48 -11.41 10.09
N PRO A 12 26.37 -10.86 10.61
CA PRO A 12 25.07 -10.94 9.96
C PRO A 12 25.11 -10.28 8.58
N VAL A 13 24.72 -11.03 7.58
CA VAL A 13 24.59 -10.52 6.19
C VAL A 13 23.52 -9.43 6.20
N ALA A 14 23.95 -8.21 5.97
CA ALA A 14 23.04 -7.07 5.83
C ALA A 14 22.09 -7.34 4.65
N LYS A 15 20.81 -7.58 4.93
CA LYS A 15 19.77 -7.67 3.91
C LYS A 15 19.74 -6.34 3.17
N LYS A 16 20.10 -6.33 1.88
CA LYS A 16 19.88 -5.19 0.99
C LYS A 16 18.37 -4.95 0.94
N THR A 17 17.91 -3.95 1.67
CA THR A 17 16.53 -3.46 1.54
C THR A 17 16.34 -3.02 0.10
N SER A 18 15.41 -3.66 -0.58
CA SER A 18 15.06 -3.31 -1.96
C SER A 18 14.70 -1.83 -2.00
N ILE A 19 15.27 -1.08 -2.92
CA ILE A 19 14.93 0.32 -3.25
C ILE A 19 13.40 0.52 -3.36
N TRP A 20 12.70 -0.54 -3.69
CA TRP A 20 11.24 -0.63 -3.79
C TRP A 20 10.50 -0.40 -2.47
N VAL A 21 11.04 -0.86 -1.35
CA VAL A 21 10.47 -0.59 -0.01
C VAL A 21 10.50 0.91 0.27
N TRP A 22 11.53 1.60 -0.21
CA TRP A 22 11.66 3.04 -0.08
C TRP A 22 10.72 3.82 -1.01
N ILE A 23 10.51 3.33 -2.25
CA ILE A 23 9.58 3.96 -3.21
C ILE A 23 8.12 3.75 -2.75
N LEU A 24 7.74 2.54 -2.36
CA LEU A 24 6.40 2.26 -1.82
C LEU A 24 6.18 2.96 -0.48
N GLY A 25 7.19 2.98 0.40
CA GLY A 25 7.17 3.75 1.64
C GLY A 25 7.02 5.25 1.38
N GLY A 26 7.74 5.80 0.40
CA GLY A 26 7.64 7.20 -0.01
C GLY A 26 6.27 7.54 -0.59
N ILE A 27 5.69 6.69 -1.42
CA ILE A 27 4.33 6.86 -1.96
C ILE A 27 3.29 6.74 -0.85
N ALA A 28 3.41 5.77 0.06
CA ALA A 28 2.50 5.63 1.21
C ALA A 28 2.59 6.82 2.17
N ILE A 29 3.80 7.31 2.45
CA ILE A 29 4.03 8.52 3.27
C ILE A 29 3.47 9.76 2.55
N PHE A 30 3.61 9.87 1.24
CA PHE A 30 3.04 10.94 0.44
C PHE A 30 1.51 11.00 0.56
N PHE A 31 0.82 9.85 0.45
CA PHE A 31 -0.64 9.79 0.59
C PHE A 31 -1.10 9.93 2.04
N PHE A 32 -0.35 9.40 3.00
CA PHE A 32 -0.64 9.59 4.43
C PHE A 32 -0.45 11.06 4.85
N ALA A 33 0.56 11.74 4.31
CA ALA A 33 0.75 13.17 4.50
C ALA A 33 -0.42 13.98 3.91
N ILE A 34 -0.95 13.60 2.74
CA ILE A 34 -2.12 14.24 2.13
C ILE A 34 -3.36 14.10 3.01
N THR A 35 -3.63 12.93 3.57
CA THR A 35 -4.82 12.72 4.43
C THR A 35 -4.70 13.40 5.79
N LEU A 36 -3.52 13.44 6.40
CA LEU A 36 -3.28 14.19 7.65
C LEU A 36 -3.30 15.73 7.43
N THR A 37 -2.81 16.21 6.28
CA THR A 37 -2.79 17.64 6.00
C THR A 37 -4.18 18.20 5.74
N CYS A 38 -5.12 17.46 5.18
CA CYS A 38 -6.51 17.93 5.03
C CYS A 38 -7.21 18.26 6.36
N GLY A 39 -6.85 17.58 7.46
CA GLY A 39 -7.44 17.83 8.78
C GLY A 39 -6.81 19.02 9.56
N VAL A 40 -5.53 19.27 9.37
CA VAL A 40 -4.77 20.29 10.11
C VAL A 40 -4.69 21.64 9.36
N ILE A 41 -4.75 21.62 8.03
CA ILE A 41 -4.66 22.82 7.17
C ILE A 41 -5.86 23.77 7.35
N GLY A 42 -7.00 23.30 7.82
CA GLY A 42 -8.19 24.15 7.98
C GLY A 42 -8.00 25.33 8.95
N TYR A 43 -7.12 25.25 9.92
CA TYR A 43 -6.98 26.29 10.95
C TYR A 43 -5.64 27.08 10.91
N MET A 44 -4.52 26.47 10.57
CA MET A 44 -3.22 27.14 10.53
C MET A 44 -2.72 27.45 9.10
N GLY A 45 -3.39 26.93 8.09
CA GLY A 45 -2.83 26.77 6.75
C GLY A 45 -2.80 28.05 5.89
N MET A 46 -3.70 28.99 6.08
CA MET A 46 -3.80 30.11 5.14
C MET A 46 -2.59 31.05 5.13
N ARG A 47 -1.85 31.19 6.22
CA ARG A 47 -0.62 32.00 6.27
C ARG A 47 0.63 31.24 5.78
N MET A 48 0.73 29.96 6.08
CA MET A 48 1.85 29.13 5.59
C MET A 48 1.74 28.82 4.09
N ILE A 49 0.52 28.63 3.59
CA ILE A 49 0.23 28.30 2.19
C ILE A 49 0.69 29.41 1.24
N LYS A 50 0.49 30.68 1.60
CA LYS A 50 0.97 31.82 0.77
C LYS A 50 2.50 31.88 0.65
N ASN A 51 3.22 31.47 1.69
CA ASN A 51 4.70 31.47 1.68
C ASN A 51 5.28 30.20 1.06
N ALA A 52 4.51 29.10 0.98
CA ALA A 52 4.93 27.82 0.40
C ALA A 52 4.73 27.74 -1.14
N GLY A 53 4.44 28.85 -1.80
CA GLY A 53 4.25 28.87 -3.26
C GLY A 53 2.93 28.24 -3.72
N PHE A 54 1.88 28.36 -2.89
CA PHE A 54 0.56 27.87 -3.26
C PHE A 54 0.01 28.64 -4.45
N ASP A 55 -0.15 27.95 -5.57
CA ASP A 55 -0.74 28.44 -6.79
C ASP A 55 -2.22 27.99 -6.85
N SER A 56 -3.12 28.90 -6.52
CA SER A 56 -4.56 28.63 -6.49
C SER A 56 -5.16 28.37 -7.89
N GLU A 57 -4.54 28.87 -8.94
CA GLU A 57 -4.97 28.64 -10.31
C GLU A 57 -4.51 27.27 -10.80
N LEU A 58 -3.27 26.92 -10.51
CA LEU A 58 -2.74 25.58 -10.77
C LEU A 58 -3.51 24.49 -9.99
N MET A 59 -3.95 24.79 -8.77
CA MET A 59 -4.78 23.85 -7.99
C MET A 59 -6.14 23.57 -8.64
N LYS A 60 -6.69 24.50 -9.39
CA LYS A 60 -7.95 24.30 -10.14
C LYS A 60 -7.73 23.52 -11.43
N THR A 61 -6.63 23.77 -12.13
CA THR A 61 -6.35 23.21 -13.45
C THR A 61 -5.57 21.90 -13.39
N ASN A 62 -4.62 21.79 -12.45
CA ASN A 62 -3.80 20.60 -12.25
C ASN A 62 -3.44 20.42 -10.76
N PRO A 63 -4.38 19.93 -9.94
CA PRO A 63 -4.17 19.80 -8.49
C PRO A 63 -3.00 18.88 -8.14
N GLY A 64 -2.72 17.84 -8.93
CA GLY A 64 -1.59 16.95 -8.74
C GLY A 64 -0.24 17.65 -8.83
N LEU A 65 -0.06 18.49 -9.86
CA LEU A 65 1.16 19.29 -10.02
C LEU A 65 1.29 20.34 -8.93
N ALA A 66 0.20 21.02 -8.56
CA ALA A 66 0.20 22.01 -7.49
C ALA A 66 0.64 21.38 -6.15
N MET A 67 0.12 20.20 -5.81
CA MET A 67 0.50 19.46 -4.62
C MET A 67 1.96 19.01 -4.67
N ALA A 68 2.45 18.51 -5.81
CA ALA A 68 3.84 18.11 -5.96
C ALA A 68 4.81 19.28 -5.74
N LYS A 69 4.51 20.47 -6.31
CA LYS A 69 5.28 21.70 -6.05
C LYS A 69 5.30 22.05 -4.56
N MET A 70 4.15 22.02 -3.91
CA MET A 70 4.03 22.36 -2.49
C MET A 70 4.83 21.37 -1.62
N VAL A 71 4.69 20.08 -1.83
CA VAL A 71 5.40 19.04 -1.07
C VAL A 71 6.92 19.16 -1.27
N THR A 72 7.36 19.40 -2.49
CA THR A 72 8.80 19.60 -2.78
C THR A 72 9.33 20.86 -2.10
N ALA A 73 8.57 21.96 -2.10
CA ALA A 73 8.97 23.20 -1.43
C ALA A 73 9.03 23.08 0.10
N MET A 74 8.22 22.19 0.69
CA MET A 74 8.19 21.96 2.13
C MET A 74 9.23 20.93 2.61
N ASN A 75 9.80 20.13 1.70
CA ASN A 75 10.77 19.11 2.05
C ASN A 75 12.19 19.57 1.78
N PRO A 76 13.04 19.75 2.81
CA PRO A 76 14.40 20.25 2.67
C PRO A 76 15.33 19.30 1.90
N ASP A 77 15.01 18.01 1.82
CA ASP A 77 15.83 16.99 1.16
C ASP A 77 15.69 17.02 -0.37
N TYR A 78 14.70 17.73 -0.87
CA TYR A 78 14.42 17.84 -2.30
C TYR A 78 14.54 19.26 -2.80
N GLU A 79 14.81 19.39 -4.07
CA GLU A 79 14.78 20.68 -4.79
C GLU A 79 14.05 20.54 -6.13
N THR A 80 13.30 21.54 -6.50
CA THR A 80 12.69 21.62 -7.83
C THR A 80 13.72 22.09 -8.84
N VAL A 81 14.06 21.25 -9.80
CA VAL A 81 15.01 21.57 -10.88
C VAL A 81 14.31 22.30 -12.03
N LYS A 82 13.11 21.84 -12.39
CA LYS A 82 12.33 22.39 -13.51
C LYS A 82 10.84 22.13 -13.32
N THR A 83 10.03 23.10 -13.74
CA THR A 83 8.57 22.93 -13.86
C THR A 83 8.10 23.36 -15.23
N ASN A 84 7.05 22.72 -15.72
CA ASN A 84 6.30 23.12 -16.90
C ASN A 84 4.81 22.92 -16.61
N ASP A 85 4.15 24.01 -16.22
CA ASP A 85 2.75 23.97 -15.78
C ASP A 85 1.79 23.60 -16.91
N ARG A 86 2.07 24.05 -18.14
CA ARG A 86 1.27 23.70 -19.33
C ARG A 86 1.36 22.22 -19.68
N ALA A 87 2.55 21.63 -19.52
CA ALA A 87 2.77 20.21 -19.77
C ALA A 87 2.46 19.33 -18.55
N GLY A 88 2.08 19.93 -17.42
CA GLY A 88 1.83 19.22 -16.16
C GLY A 88 3.08 18.54 -15.61
N THR A 89 4.29 19.07 -15.80
CA THR A 89 5.53 18.36 -15.50
C THR A 89 6.35 19.09 -14.43
N ILE A 90 6.89 18.33 -13.48
CA ILE A 90 7.88 18.78 -12.50
C ILE A 90 9.07 17.81 -12.48
N VAL A 91 10.28 18.36 -12.42
CA VAL A 91 11.53 17.61 -12.20
C VAL A 91 12.06 17.99 -10.83
N VAL A 92 12.23 16.99 -9.99
CA VAL A 92 12.69 17.11 -8.61
C VAL A 92 14.01 16.38 -8.45
N ARG A 93 14.96 16.97 -7.74
CA ARG A 93 16.24 16.34 -7.39
C ARG A 93 16.29 16.06 -5.90
N GLU A 94 16.72 14.87 -5.54
CA GLU A 94 17.11 14.54 -4.18
C GLU A 94 18.51 15.04 -3.90
N LYS A 95 18.69 15.94 -2.92
CA LYS A 95 19.96 16.61 -2.64
C LYS A 95 21.05 15.66 -2.14
N SER A 96 20.66 14.63 -1.41
CA SER A 96 21.59 13.66 -0.82
C SER A 96 22.25 12.75 -1.86
N THR A 97 21.52 12.35 -2.88
CA THR A 97 21.96 11.39 -3.90
C THR A 97 22.23 12.04 -5.26
N GLY A 98 21.73 13.27 -5.46
CA GLY A 98 21.76 13.98 -6.76
C GLY A 98 20.80 13.38 -7.82
N LYS A 99 20.06 12.33 -7.48
CA LYS A 99 19.13 11.68 -8.41
C LYS A 99 17.95 12.56 -8.72
N THR A 100 17.47 12.46 -9.96
CA THR A 100 16.31 13.23 -10.43
C THR A 100 15.11 12.35 -10.67
N ILE A 101 13.94 12.88 -10.39
CA ILE A 101 12.64 12.25 -10.65
C ILE A 101 11.82 13.23 -11.49
N THR A 102 11.33 12.78 -12.62
CA THR A 102 10.39 13.52 -13.44
C THR A 102 8.98 13.01 -13.19
N MET A 103 8.09 13.89 -12.78
CA MET A 103 6.67 13.60 -12.62
C MET A 103 5.86 14.36 -13.65
N LYS A 104 4.98 13.67 -14.37
CA LYS A 104 4.02 14.23 -15.31
C LYS A 104 2.62 13.95 -14.83
N PHE A 105 1.82 14.97 -14.66
CA PHE A 105 0.44 14.91 -14.21
C PHE A 105 -0.50 15.20 -15.39
N ASP A 106 -1.43 14.30 -15.58
CA ASP A 106 -2.51 14.42 -16.53
C ASP A 106 -3.83 14.49 -15.75
N PRO A 107 -4.40 15.71 -15.56
CA PRO A 107 -5.62 15.87 -14.77
C PRO A 107 -6.85 15.26 -15.44
N ASP A 108 -6.91 15.23 -16.77
CA ASP A 108 -8.06 14.69 -17.51
C ASP A 108 -8.10 13.17 -17.40
N ALA A 109 -6.94 12.54 -17.52
CA ALA A 109 -6.77 11.09 -17.33
C ALA A 109 -6.68 10.69 -15.86
N LYS A 110 -6.66 11.63 -14.90
CA LYS A 110 -6.40 11.39 -13.47
C LYS A 110 -5.18 10.50 -13.24
N LYS A 111 -4.13 10.78 -14.00
CA LYS A 111 -2.94 9.95 -14.10
C LYS A 111 -1.68 10.75 -13.80
N MET A 112 -0.77 10.13 -13.05
CA MET A 112 0.58 10.62 -12.86
C MET A 112 1.58 9.58 -13.39
N VAL A 113 2.54 10.05 -14.17
CA VAL A 113 3.66 9.25 -14.65
C VAL A 113 4.93 9.75 -13.95
N ILE A 114 5.67 8.82 -13.36
CA ILE A 114 6.93 9.08 -12.66
C ILE A 114 8.03 8.38 -13.43
N VAL A 115 9.08 9.13 -13.80
CA VAL A 115 10.26 8.58 -14.48
C VAL A 115 11.47 8.84 -13.59
N GLY A 116 12.15 7.78 -13.17
CA GLY A 116 13.39 7.85 -12.41
C GLY A 116 14.61 8.12 -13.29
N ASP A 117 15.74 8.39 -12.65
CA ASP A 117 17.06 8.56 -13.31
C ASP A 117 17.49 7.36 -14.15
N ASP A 118 17.07 6.16 -13.74
CA ASP A 118 17.33 4.90 -14.43
C ASP A 118 16.42 4.66 -15.66
N GLY A 119 15.57 5.65 -15.99
CA GLY A 119 14.60 5.56 -17.06
C GLY A 119 13.39 4.68 -16.77
N LYS A 120 13.31 4.05 -15.60
CA LYS A 120 12.15 3.27 -15.19
C LYS A 120 10.95 4.18 -15.00
N GLN A 121 9.82 3.72 -15.53
CA GLN A 121 8.57 4.46 -15.48
C GLN A 121 7.58 3.78 -14.54
N SER A 122 7.00 4.57 -13.65
CA SER A 122 5.86 4.17 -12.82
C SER A 122 4.65 5.01 -13.18
N THR A 123 3.48 4.42 -13.10
CA THR A 123 2.21 5.10 -13.37
C THR A 123 1.34 5.02 -12.14
N VAL A 124 0.75 6.14 -11.76
CA VAL A 124 -0.25 6.23 -10.70
C VAL A 124 -1.54 6.73 -11.32
N THR A 125 -2.64 6.07 -11.03
CA THR A 125 -3.98 6.46 -11.50
C THR A 125 -4.91 6.53 -10.29
N LEU A 126 -5.75 7.57 -10.28
CA LEU A 126 -6.80 7.74 -9.28
C LEU A 126 -8.11 7.96 -10.03
N ASP A 127 -9.02 7.02 -9.91
CA ASP A 127 -10.34 7.08 -10.53
C ASP A 127 -11.46 6.80 -9.52
N ASN A 128 -12.68 6.70 -10.00
CA ASN A 128 -13.84 6.44 -9.13
C ASN A 128 -13.83 5.02 -8.53
N SER A 129 -13.02 4.10 -9.06
CA SER A 129 -12.86 2.73 -8.56
C SER A 129 -11.76 2.62 -7.50
N GLY A 130 -10.90 3.66 -7.38
CA GLY A 130 -9.85 3.69 -6.38
C GLY A 130 -8.52 4.22 -6.91
N PHE A 131 -7.46 3.78 -6.28
CA PHE A 131 -6.07 4.12 -6.56
C PHE A 131 -5.33 2.92 -7.16
N SER A 132 -4.51 3.15 -8.16
CA SER A 132 -3.57 2.15 -8.65
C SER A 132 -2.19 2.76 -8.92
N ALA A 133 -1.14 2.03 -8.55
CA ALA A 133 0.23 2.34 -8.91
C ALA A 133 0.84 1.12 -9.60
N GLN A 134 1.48 1.33 -10.73
CA GLN A 134 2.13 0.28 -11.52
C GLN A 134 3.54 0.69 -11.89
N SER A 135 4.48 -0.24 -11.79
CA SER A 135 5.86 -0.07 -12.17
C SER A 135 6.41 -1.35 -12.80
N PRO A 136 7.63 -1.35 -13.37
CA PRO A 136 8.26 -2.57 -13.87
C PRO A 136 8.45 -3.66 -12.82
N ASP A 137 8.59 -3.29 -11.56
CA ASP A 137 8.90 -4.21 -10.47
C ASP A 137 7.65 -4.68 -9.70
N GLY A 138 6.46 -4.15 -10.03
CA GLY A 138 5.20 -4.56 -9.41
C GLY A 138 4.08 -3.55 -9.51
N SER A 139 2.98 -3.86 -8.83
CA SER A 139 1.79 -2.99 -8.81
C SER A 139 1.12 -2.99 -7.44
N VAL A 140 0.44 -1.88 -7.14
CA VAL A 140 -0.44 -1.74 -5.99
C VAL A 140 -1.78 -1.20 -6.48
N LYS A 141 -2.87 -1.77 -6.00
CA LYS A 141 -4.23 -1.28 -6.24
C LYS A 141 -4.97 -1.21 -4.93
N PHE A 142 -5.67 -0.12 -4.72
CA PHE A 142 -6.54 0.09 -3.57
C PHE A 142 -7.92 0.54 -4.05
N GLY A 143 -8.97 -0.08 -3.52
CA GLY A 143 -10.33 0.13 -3.98
C GLY A 143 -10.77 -0.96 -4.95
N GLY A 144 -11.97 -0.81 -5.49
CA GLY A 144 -12.59 -1.80 -6.37
C GLY A 144 -13.53 -2.76 -5.63
N SER A 145 -14.26 -3.55 -6.39
CA SER A 145 -15.25 -4.51 -5.91
C SER A 145 -14.64 -5.91 -5.72
N ALA A 146 -15.43 -6.81 -5.18
CA ALA A 146 -15.15 -8.18 -4.75
C ALA A 146 -14.35 -9.10 -5.69
N ASN A 147 -14.19 -8.74 -6.96
CA ASN A 147 -13.56 -9.60 -7.98
C ASN A 147 -12.03 -9.66 -7.88
N SER A 148 -11.41 -9.04 -6.88
CA SER A 148 -9.97 -9.02 -6.70
C SER A 148 -9.43 -10.05 -5.70
N ALA A 149 -10.29 -10.83 -5.05
CA ALA A 149 -9.83 -11.93 -4.21
C ALA A 149 -9.25 -13.06 -5.09
N PRO A 150 -8.08 -13.62 -4.74
CA PRO A 150 -7.54 -14.78 -5.44
C PRO A 150 -8.52 -15.95 -5.42
N ALA A 151 -8.58 -16.74 -6.50
CA ALA A 151 -9.55 -17.83 -6.65
C ALA A 151 -9.43 -18.91 -5.56
N TRP A 152 -8.28 -19.04 -4.92
CA TRP A 152 -8.04 -19.99 -3.84
C TRP A 152 -8.50 -19.51 -2.46
N VAL A 153 -8.91 -18.24 -2.35
CA VAL A 153 -9.38 -17.64 -1.09
C VAL A 153 -10.89 -17.83 -0.96
N PRO A 154 -11.37 -18.51 0.08
CA PRO A 154 -12.80 -18.67 0.31
C PRO A 154 -13.46 -17.30 0.58
N ILE A 155 -14.62 -17.08 -0.03
CA ILE A 155 -15.47 -15.91 0.23
C ILE A 155 -16.54 -16.33 1.24
N TYR A 156 -16.72 -15.56 2.30
CA TYR A 156 -17.74 -15.82 3.31
C TYR A 156 -19.14 -15.69 2.69
N PRO A 157 -20.04 -16.68 2.87
CA PRO A 157 -21.37 -16.68 2.26
C PRO A 157 -22.17 -15.42 2.61
N GLY A 158 -22.79 -14.81 1.60
CA GLY A 158 -23.59 -13.59 1.78
C GLY A 158 -22.77 -12.32 2.04
N SER A 159 -21.43 -12.40 2.07
CA SER A 159 -20.59 -11.21 2.18
C SER A 159 -20.35 -10.55 0.82
N SER A 160 -20.09 -9.23 0.87
CA SER A 160 -19.64 -8.46 -0.28
C SER A 160 -18.29 -7.84 0.08
N PRO A 161 -17.16 -8.41 -0.40
CA PRO A 161 -15.85 -7.84 -0.15
C PRO A 161 -15.76 -6.39 -0.62
N GLN A 162 -15.16 -5.55 0.23
CA GLN A 162 -14.97 -4.12 0.04
C GLN A 162 -13.53 -3.74 0.39
N ASN A 163 -13.14 -2.51 0.09
CA ASN A 163 -11.84 -1.94 0.47
C ASN A 163 -10.67 -2.87 0.12
N THR A 164 -10.65 -3.34 -1.13
CA THR A 164 -9.61 -4.26 -1.56
C THR A 164 -8.27 -3.55 -1.71
N LEU A 165 -7.21 -4.16 -1.18
CA LEU A 165 -5.83 -3.79 -1.42
C LEU A 165 -5.14 -4.97 -2.09
N SER A 166 -4.55 -4.75 -3.24
CA SER A 166 -3.78 -5.75 -3.97
C SER A 166 -2.39 -5.21 -4.23
N ALA A 167 -1.37 -5.97 -3.89
CA ALA A 167 0.03 -5.67 -4.21
C ALA A 167 0.66 -6.89 -4.90
N THR A 168 1.40 -6.65 -5.99
CA THR A 168 2.10 -7.68 -6.72
C THR A 168 3.55 -7.26 -6.93
N SER A 169 4.47 -8.20 -6.75
CA SER A 169 5.91 -8.00 -6.98
C SER A 169 6.53 -9.23 -7.66
N ALA A 170 7.84 -9.18 -7.89
CA ALA A 170 8.59 -10.34 -8.39
C ALA A 170 8.50 -11.54 -7.43
N ASP A 171 8.41 -11.28 -6.12
CA ASP A 171 8.42 -12.30 -5.07
C ASP A 171 7.04 -12.92 -4.78
N GLY A 172 5.97 -12.33 -5.32
CA GLY A 172 4.61 -12.82 -5.12
C GLY A 172 3.55 -11.74 -5.12
N SER A 173 2.40 -12.08 -4.56
CA SER A 173 1.26 -11.17 -4.43
C SER A 173 0.67 -11.18 -3.03
N GLN A 174 0.10 -10.04 -2.64
CA GLN A 174 -0.70 -9.89 -1.43
C GLN A 174 -2.03 -9.24 -1.79
N ASN A 175 -3.10 -9.80 -1.28
CA ASN A 175 -4.44 -9.26 -1.44
C ASN A 175 -5.10 -9.16 -0.07
N THR A 176 -5.71 -8.03 0.21
CA THR A 176 -6.50 -7.80 1.43
C THR A 176 -7.86 -7.26 1.04
N PHE A 177 -8.90 -7.79 1.63
CA PHE A 177 -10.25 -7.25 1.51
C PHE A 177 -10.97 -7.31 2.85
N THR A 178 -11.97 -6.45 3.01
CA THR A 178 -12.82 -6.45 4.20
C THR A 178 -14.27 -6.74 3.81
N PHE A 179 -15.03 -7.25 4.76
CA PHE A 179 -16.48 -7.36 4.63
C PHE A 179 -17.17 -7.21 5.99
N LYS A 180 -18.44 -6.86 5.96
CA LYS A 180 -19.29 -6.79 7.15
C LYS A 180 -20.27 -7.96 7.16
N SER A 181 -20.57 -8.48 8.34
CA SER A 181 -21.54 -9.55 8.56
C SER A 181 -22.36 -9.29 9.83
N LYS A 182 -23.54 -9.89 9.91
CA LYS A 182 -24.33 -9.97 11.15
C LYS A 182 -24.01 -11.22 11.96
N ASP A 183 -23.25 -12.15 11.40
CA ASP A 183 -22.85 -13.37 12.08
C ASP A 183 -21.79 -13.07 13.15
N PRO A 184 -21.78 -13.83 14.26
CA PRO A 184 -20.78 -13.67 15.30
C PRO A 184 -19.37 -14.06 14.79
N ALA A 185 -18.34 -13.49 15.40
CA ALA A 185 -16.95 -13.72 15.05
C ALA A 185 -16.57 -15.21 15.05
N THR A 186 -17.10 -15.97 16.03
CA THR A 186 -16.90 -17.41 16.15
C THR A 186 -17.34 -18.18 14.92
N LYS A 187 -18.50 -17.84 14.34
CA LYS A 187 -19.03 -18.49 13.13
C LYS A 187 -18.16 -18.20 11.91
N ILE A 188 -17.66 -16.96 11.78
CA ILE A 188 -16.81 -16.56 10.66
C ILE A 188 -15.47 -17.28 10.73
N ILE A 189 -14.81 -17.30 11.89
CA ILE A 189 -13.54 -18.01 12.10
C ILE A 189 -13.71 -19.53 11.85
N SER A 190 -14.80 -20.14 12.32
CA SER A 190 -15.06 -21.57 12.06
C SER A 190 -15.23 -21.85 10.57
N TYR A 191 -15.99 -21.02 9.86
CA TYR A 191 -16.15 -21.15 8.40
C TYR A 191 -14.80 -21.16 7.68
N TYR A 192 -13.95 -20.16 7.94
CA TYR A 192 -12.63 -20.10 7.30
C TYR A 192 -11.74 -21.27 7.71
N SER A 193 -11.77 -21.69 8.97
CA SER A 193 -11.03 -22.85 9.46
C SER A 193 -11.41 -24.12 8.68
N ASP A 194 -12.70 -24.36 8.50
CA ASP A 194 -13.20 -25.57 7.83
C ASP A 194 -12.90 -25.54 6.33
N GLN A 195 -13.12 -24.39 5.67
CA GLN A 195 -12.84 -24.25 4.25
C GLN A 195 -11.34 -24.40 3.95
N LEU A 196 -10.47 -23.79 4.77
CA LEU A 196 -9.03 -23.84 4.55
C LEU A 196 -8.46 -25.22 4.86
N LYS A 197 -8.93 -25.90 5.91
CA LYS A 197 -8.55 -27.31 6.17
C LYS A 197 -8.96 -28.21 5.01
N SER A 198 -10.17 -28.03 4.48
CA SER A 198 -10.64 -28.80 3.31
C SER A 198 -9.84 -28.54 2.06
N ALA A 199 -9.24 -27.35 1.95
CA ALA A 199 -8.34 -26.96 0.85
C ALA A 199 -6.86 -27.34 1.11
N GLY A 200 -6.55 -28.09 2.16
CA GLY A 200 -5.19 -28.56 2.46
C GLY A 200 -4.30 -27.57 3.22
N PHE A 201 -4.90 -26.54 3.84
CA PHE A 201 -4.15 -25.63 4.69
C PHE A 201 -4.01 -26.14 6.11
N SER A 202 -2.86 -25.88 6.72
CA SER A 202 -2.61 -26.05 8.15
C SER A 202 -2.94 -24.77 8.91
N ILE A 203 -3.73 -24.86 9.98
CA ILE A 203 -4.02 -23.73 10.85
C ILE A 203 -2.87 -23.58 11.84
N ASN A 204 -2.09 -22.51 11.69
CA ASN A 204 -0.90 -22.25 12.49
C ASN A 204 -1.20 -21.49 13.79
N LEU A 205 -2.22 -20.63 13.73
CA LEU A 205 -2.68 -19.83 14.86
C LEU A 205 -4.19 -19.66 14.75
N THR A 206 -4.88 -19.79 15.87
CA THR A 206 -6.29 -19.37 15.97
C THR A 206 -6.54 -18.79 17.36
N SER A 207 -7.23 -17.68 17.39
CA SER A 207 -7.82 -17.08 18.59
C SER A 207 -9.28 -16.75 18.25
N ASN A 208 -10.19 -17.14 19.09
CA ASN A 208 -11.62 -16.99 18.85
C ASN A 208 -12.33 -16.65 20.14
N THR A 209 -12.92 -15.46 20.20
CA THR A 209 -13.67 -14.94 21.33
C THR A 209 -14.97 -14.30 20.83
N ASP A 210 -15.90 -14.03 21.72
CA ASP A 210 -17.17 -13.38 21.38
C ASP A 210 -16.97 -11.94 20.85
N GLN A 211 -15.86 -11.31 21.20
CA GLN A 211 -15.53 -9.93 20.76
C GLN A 211 -14.68 -9.86 19.50
N GLY A 212 -14.19 -10.99 19.01
CA GLY A 212 -13.39 -11.06 17.82
C GLY A 212 -12.49 -12.28 17.77
N GLY A 213 -11.70 -12.37 16.71
CA GLY A 213 -10.79 -13.51 16.52
C GLY A 213 -9.76 -13.23 15.44
N MET A 214 -8.76 -14.08 15.42
CA MET A 214 -7.74 -14.09 14.38
C MET A 214 -7.37 -15.54 14.05
N MET A 215 -7.13 -15.79 12.78
CA MET A 215 -6.63 -17.07 12.29
C MET A 215 -5.53 -16.84 11.27
N LEU A 216 -4.49 -17.66 11.35
CA LEU A 216 -3.41 -17.75 10.37
C LEU A 216 -3.37 -19.18 9.84
N ALA A 217 -3.39 -19.35 8.54
CA ALA A 217 -3.26 -20.63 7.87
C ALA A 217 -2.24 -20.56 6.73
N THR A 218 -1.56 -21.68 6.49
CA THR A 218 -0.55 -21.79 5.44
C THR A 218 -0.74 -23.13 4.73
N ASP A 219 -0.62 -23.16 3.40
CA ASP A 219 -0.64 -24.41 2.64
C ASP A 219 0.63 -25.27 2.89
N GLU A 220 0.59 -26.53 2.52
CA GLU A 220 1.67 -27.48 2.72
C GLU A 220 2.96 -27.05 2.02
N GLY A 221 2.85 -26.45 0.85
CA GLY A 221 3.96 -25.90 0.06
C GLY A 221 4.50 -24.55 0.57
N LYS A 222 3.86 -23.95 1.57
CA LYS A 222 4.15 -22.60 2.10
C LYS A 222 4.15 -21.50 1.04
N LYS A 223 3.45 -21.74 -0.06
CA LYS A 223 3.25 -20.77 -1.13
C LYS A 223 2.12 -19.80 -0.82
N HIS A 224 1.07 -20.30 -0.16
CA HIS A 224 -0.09 -19.52 0.20
C HIS A 224 -0.19 -19.36 1.71
N THR A 225 -0.41 -18.13 2.13
CA THR A 225 -0.69 -17.79 3.53
C THR A 225 -1.94 -16.95 3.59
N ILE A 226 -2.83 -17.26 4.49
CA ILE A 226 -4.05 -16.48 4.73
C ILE A 226 -4.14 -16.09 6.20
N THR A 227 -4.46 -14.82 6.42
CA THR A 227 -4.78 -14.28 7.75
C THR A 227 -6.22 -13.78 7.71
N VAL A 228 -7.02 -14.21 8.65
CA VAL A 228 -8.39 -13.72 8.86
C VAL A 228 -8.44 -13.05 10.22
N SER A 229 -8.80 -11.78 10.25
CA SER A 229 -8.99 -10.98 11.46
C SER A 229 -10.43 -10.53 11.55
N VAL A 230 -11.08 -10.79 12.67
CA VAL A 230 -12.50 -10.51 12.90
C VAL A 230 -12.64 -9.66 14.13
N GLY A 231 -13.35 -8.54 14.01
CA GLY A 231 -13.68 -7.65 15.12
C GLY A 231 -15.19 -7.45 15.21
N THR A 232 -15.72 -7.39 16.41
CA THR A 232 -17.15 -7.15 16.67
C THR A 232 -17.36 -5.73 17.16
N SER A 233 -18.37 -5.06 16.61
CA SER A 233 -18.79 -3.71 17.00
C SER A 233 -20.31 -3.69 17.23
N ALA A 234 -20.85 -2.56 17.68
CA ALA A 234 -22.29 -2.37 17.82
C ALA A 234 -23.06 -2.50 16.49
N GLU A 235 -22.39 -2.29 15.36
CA GLU A 235 -22.97 -2.35 14.01
C GLU A 235 -22.89 -3.75 13.38
N GLY A 236 -22.28 -4.71 14.05
CA GLY A 236 -22.02 -6.08 13.57
C GLY A 236 -20.56 -6.44 13.58
N THR A 237 -20.21 -7.44 12.80
CA THR A 237 -18.86 -8.00 12.71
C THR A 237 -18.17 -7.51 11.45
N GLU A 238 -16.97 -6.97 11.59
CA GLU A 238 -16.09 -6.60 10.48
C GLU A 238 -14.95 -7.59 10.38
N THR A 239 -14.69 -8.07 9.17
CA THR A 239 -13.67 -9.06 8.89
C THR A 239 -12.68 -8.52 7.86
N ALA A 240 -11.41 -8.66 8.14
CA ALA A 240 -10.31 -8.45 7.19
C ALA A 240 -9.67 -9.79 6.84
N VAL A 241 -9.54 -10.06 5.54
CA VAL A 241 -8.89 -11.25 5.00
C VAL A 241 -7.67 -10.80 4.21
N THR A 242 -6.50 -11.26 4.61
CA THR A 242 -5.23 -11.02 3.90
C THR A 242 -4.71 -12.34 3.36
N ALA A 243 -4.52 -12.40 2.06
CA ALA A 243 -4.02 -13.54 1.32
C ALA A 243 -2.66 -13.19 0.69
N ILE A 244 -1.67 -14.02 0.90
CA ILE A 244 -0.31 -13.87 0.38
C ILE A 244 0.02 -15.10 -0.45
N GLU A 245 0.50 -14.88 -1.66
CA GLU A 245 1.03 -15.91 -2.56
C GLU A 245 2.48 -15.61 -2.86
N LYS A 246 3.36 -16.57 -2.61
CA LYS A 246 4.80 -16.53 -2.95
C LYS A 246 5.04 -17.24 -4.27
N LYS A 247 5.94 -16.71 -5.07
CA LYS A 247 6.41 -17.35 -6.31
C LYS A 247 7.51 -18.37 -6.04
#